data_854850761742dbaaa0a03ff802f5442a
#
_entry.id   854850761742dbaaa0a03ff802f5442a
#
_cell.length_a   1.000
_cell.length_b   1.000
_cell.length_c   1.000
_cell.angle_alpha   90.00
_cell.angle_beta   90.00
_cell.angle_gamma   90.00
#
_symmetry.space_group_name_H-M   'P 1'
#
loop_
_entity.id
_entity.type
_entity.pdbx_description
1 polymer ?
#
loop_
_entity_poly.entity_id
_entity_poly.type
_entity_poly.pdbx_seq_one_letter_code
_entity_poly.pdbx_strand_id
1 'polypeptide(L)'
;MKKVEAIIRKSKFDDVKKALHAIEVNFFSYWDVTGVGNEKQGHVYRGISYSTSDIQRRILSIVISDEFLEPTINAILEAASTGNVGDGKIFVSDVQDAYRIRT
;
A
#
# COMPACT_ATOMS: atom_id res chain seq x y z
N MET A 1 -1.31 -1.83 19.20
CA MET A 1 -2.17 -1.48 18.04
C MET A 1 -1.33 -0.72 17.04
N LYS A 2 -1.39 -1.15 15.80
CA LYS A 2 -0.58 -0.58 14.73
C LYS A 2 -1.46 -0.12 13.58
N LYS A 3 -1.03 0.95 12.94
CA LYS A 3 -1.63 1.42 11.69
C LYS A 3 -0.70 1.07 10.54
N VAL A 4 -1.23 0.37 9.57
CA VAL A 4 -0.53 0.02 8.34
C VAL A 4 -1.12 0.84 7.21
N GLU A 5 -0.28 1.64 6.56
CA GLU A 5 -0.66 2.35 5.35
C GLU A 5 0.14 1.81 4.19
N ALA A 6 -0.55 1.26 3.22
CA ALA A 6 0.09 0.66 2.05
C ALA A 6 -0.28 1.44 0.80
N ILE A 7 0.73 1.91 0.08
CA ILE A 7 0.55 2.54 -1.22
C ILE A 7 0.84 1.48 -2.27
N ILE A 8 -0.15 1.12 -3.05
CA ILE A 8 -0.05 0.03 -4.02
C ILE A 8 -0.52 0.46 -5.40
N ARG A 9 -0.19 -0.34 -6.41
CA ARG A 9 -0.78 -0.18 -7.74
C ARG A 9 -2.26 -0.53 -7.69
N LYS A 10 -3.08 0.25 -8.35
CA LYS A 10 -4.53 -0.04 -8.43
C LYS A 10 -4.80 -1.42 -9.02
N SER A 11 -3.98 -1.87 -9.96
CA SER A 11 -4.11 -3.16 -10.59
C SER A 11 -3.92 -4.34 -9.63
N LYS A 12 -3.30 -4.10 -8.48
CA LYS A 12 -3.05 -5.11 -7.45
C LYS A 12 -4.05 -5.08 -6.31
N PHE A 13 -4.97 -4.13 -6.32
CA PHE A 13 -5.90 -3.95 -5.21
C PHE A 13 -6.73 -5.20 -4.93
N ASP A 14 -7.29 -5.83 -5.96
CA ASP A 14 -8.12 -7.02 -5.75
C ASP A 14 -7.32 -8.18 -5.17
N ASP A 15 -6.09 -8.38 -5.63
CA ASP A 15 -5.21 -9.40 -5.08
C ASP A 15 -4.87 -9.15 -3.61
N VAL A 16 -4.57 -7.89 -3.28
CA VAL A 16 -4.29 -7.49 -1.89
C VAL A 16 -5.52 -7.70 -1.01
N LYS A 17 -6.69 -7.31 -1.49
CA LYS A 17 -7.95 -7.48 -0.76
C LYS A 17 -8.22 -8.96 -0.45
N LYS A 18 -8.00 -9.84 -1.42
CA LYS A 18 -8.14 -11.28 -1.23
C LYS A 18 -7.14 -11.83 -0.23
N ALA A 19 -5.88 -11.38 -0.30
CA ALA A 19 -4.83 -11.82 0.61
C ALA A 19 -5.13 -11.41 2.05
N LEU A 20 -5.63 -10.19 2.25
CA LEU A 20 -6.03 -9.71 3.57
C LEU A 20 -7.23 -10.49 4.11
N HIS A 21 -8.21 -10.76 3.26
CA HIS A 21 -9.36 -11.55 3.64
C HIS A 21 -8.94 -12.97 4.09
N ALA A 22 -7.97 -13.55 3.41
CA ALA A 22 -7.47 -14.90 3.75
C ALA A 22 -6.85 -14.99 5.13
N ILE A 23 -6.34 -13.90 5.69
CA ILE A 23 -5.82 -13.83 7.06
C ILE A 23 -6.80 -13.16 8.03
N GLU A 24 -8.06 -13.06 7.62
CA GLU A 24 -9.14 -12.51 8.43
C GLU A 24 -9.02 -11.02 8.74
N VAL A 25 -8.31 -10.28 7.91
CA VAL A 25 -8.26 -8.82 7.95
C VAL A 25 -9.29 -8.30 6.97
N ASN A 26 -10.49 -8.00 7.48
CA ASN A 26 -11.65 -7.66 6.65
C ASN A 26 -12.05 -6.19 6.72
N PHE A 27 -11.47 -5.42 7.63
CA PHE A 27 -11.81 -4.02 7.80
C PHE A 27 -10.61 -3.15 7.50
N PHE A 28 -10.72 -2.37 6.45
CA PHE A 28 -9.76 -1.34 6.10
C PHE A 28 -10.44 -0.28 5.24
N SER A 29 -9.85 0.88 5.23
CA SER A 29 -10.27 1.98 4.36
C SER A 29 -9.30 2.09 3.20
N TYR A 30 -9.76 2.62 2.09
CA TYR A 30 -8.87 2.88 0.97
C TYR A 30 -9.34 4.10 0.19
N TRP A 31 -8.40 4.72 -0.52
CA TRP A 31 -8.72 5.84 -1.41
C TRP A 31 -7.66 5.92 -2.50
N ASP A 32 -8.03 6.54 -3.59
CA ASP A 32 -7.12 6.75 -4.69
C ASP A 32 -6.32 8.02 -4.46
N VAL A 33 -5.07 7.99 -4.89
CA VAL A 33 -4.12 9.07 -4.68
C VAL A 33 -3.30 9.27 -5.94
N THR A 34 -2.97 10.53 -6.22
CA THR A 34 -2.06 10.89 -7.28
C THR A 34 -0.79 11.42 -6.64
N GLY A 35 0.31 10.77 -6.92
CA GLY A 35 1.63 11.19 -6.46
C GLY A 35 2.43 11.83 -7.58
N VAL A 36 3.49 12.46 -7.21
CA VAL A 36 4.49 12.98 -8.16
C VAL A 36 5.80 12.26 -7.84
N GLY A 37 6.40 11.68 -8.86
CA GLY A 37 7.65 10.96 -8.66
C GLY A 37 8.47 10.90 -9.94
N ASN A 38 9.70 10.46 -9.78
CA ASN A 38 10.57 10.15 -10.91
C ASN A 38 10.27 8.75 -11.36
N GLU A 39 9.56 8.61 -12.47
CA GLU A 39 9.46 7.32 -13.14
C GLU A 39 10.52 7.23 -14.20
N LYS A 40 11.28 6.14 -14.12
CA LYS A 40 12.17 5.78 -15.20
C LYS A 40 11.30 5.22 -16.31
N GLN A 41 10.86 6.09 -17.19
CA GLN A 41 10.21 5.68 -18.41
C GLN A 41 11.24 4.89 -19.22
N GLY A 42 10.84 3.82 -19.86
CA GLY A 42 11.75 2.95 -20.60
C GLY A 42 12.44 3.58 -21.80
N HIS A 43 12.47 4.88 -21.91
CA HIS A 43 13.18 5.58 -22.99
C HIS A 43 14.16 6.54 -22.38
N VAL A 44 15.39 6.31 -22.71
CA VAL A 44 16.48 7.20 -22.39
C VAL A 44 16.84 7.95 -23.65
N TYR A 45 16.54 9.25 -23.66
CA TYR A 45 17.00 10.10 -24.72
C TYR A 45 18.23 10.86 -24.27
N ARG A 46 19.35 10.61 -24.92
CA ARG A 46 20.60 11.37 -24.72
C ARG A 46 21.06 11.43 -23.27
N GLY A 47 20.89 10.35 -22.52
CA GLY A 47 21.30 10.29 -21.13
C GLY A 47 20.40 11.07 -20.17
N ILE A 48 19.32 11.67 -20.64
CA ILE A 48 18.33 12.33 -19.80
C ILE A 48 17.12 11.43 -19.73
N SER A 49 16.93 10.80 -18.59
CA SER A 49 15.95 9.71 -18.47
C SER A 49 14.82 10.00 -17.51
N TYR A 50 14.72 11.19 -16.94
CA TYR A 50 13.74 11.43 -15.89
C TYR A 50 12.72 12.44 -16.32
N SER A 51 11.47 12.01 -16.40
CA SER A 51 10.34 12.92 -16.38
C SER A 51 9.65 12.74 -15.03
N THR A 52 9.31 13.84 -14.41
CA THR A 52 8.35 13.82 -13.31
C THR A 52 6.99 13.61 -13.93
N SER A 53 6.28 12.58 -13.49
CA SER A 53 4.93 12.33 -13.96
C SER A 53 4.02 12.09 -12.77
N ASP A 54 2.75 12.34 -13.00
CA ASP A 54 1.72 12.00 -12.03
C ASP A 54 1.54 10.48 -11.98
N ILE A 55 1.59 9.93 -10.81
CA ILE A 55 1.52 8.49 -10.59
C ILE A 55 0.23 8.18 -9.86
N GLN A 56 -0.61 7.37 -10.48
CA GLN A 56 -1.86 6.92 -9.88
C GLN A 56 -1.62 5.71 -8.98
N ARG A 57 -2.07 5.79 -7.75
CA ARG A 57 -1.93 4.71 -6.76
C ARG A 57 -3.17 4.63 -5.89
N ARG A 58 -3.24 3.58 -5.11
CA ARG A 58 -4.29 3.39 -4.10
C ARG A 58 -3.64 3.19 -2.74
N ILE A 59 -4.15 3.90 -1.74
CA ILE A 59 -3.69 3.75 -0.36
C ILE A 59 -4.72 2.90 0.39
N LEU A 60 -4.22 1.91 1.14
CA LEU A 60 -5.01 1.19 2.14
C LEU A 60 -4.57 1.65 3.52
N SER A 61 -5.53 1.83 4.42
CA SER A 61 -5.27 2.17 5.82
C SER A 61 -5.94 1.13 6.70
N ILE A 62 -5.12 0.44 7.49
CA ILE A 62 -5.56 -0.69 8.30
C ILE A 62 -5.04 -0.48 9.72
N VAL A 63 -5.92 -0.57 10.70
CA VAL A 63 -5.51 -0.56 12.12
C VAL A 63 -5.74 -1.94 12.69
N ILE A 64 -4.70 -2.53 13.23
CA ILE A 64 -4.69 -3.92 13.67
C ILE A 64 -3.99 -4.08 15.02
N SER A 65 -4.29 -5.20 15.69
CA SER A 65 -3.53 -5.59 16.87
C SER A 65 -2.11 -6.02 16.49
N ASP A 66 -1.20 -5.95 17.44
CA ASP A 66 0.22 -6.20 17.18
C ASP A 66 0.49 -7.59 16.61
N GLU A 67 -0.26 -8.60 17.03
CA GLU A 67 -0.07 -9.96 16.54
C GLU A 67 -0.42 -10.14 15.05
N PHE A 68 -1.23 -9.25 14.48
CA PHE A 68 -1.57 -9.28 13.07
C PHE A 68 -0.62 -8.47 12.18
N LEU A 69 0.35 -7.78 12.76
CA LEU A 69 1.21 -6.88 12.00
C LEU A 69 2.02 -7.61 10.93
N GLU A 70 2.80 -8.60 11.33
CA GLU A 70 3.65 -9.33 10.37
C GLU A 70 2.83 -10.09 9.32
N PRO A 71 1.76 -10.81 9.69
CA PRO A 71 0.92 -11.45 8.68
C PRO A 71 0.32 -10.45 7.69
N THR A 72 -0.09 -9.29 8.15
CA THR A 72 -0.66 -8.24 7.29
C THR A 72 0.38 -7.69 6.32
N ILE A 73 1.57 -7.36 6.81
CA ILE A 73 2.66 -6.86 5.97
C ILE A 73 3.02 -7.90 4.92
N ASN A 74 3.21 -9.15 5.33
CA ASN A 74 3.59 -10.22 4.41
C ASN A 74 2.52 -10.47 3.34
N ALA A 75 1.26 -10.43 3.71
CA ALA A 75 0.15 -10.58 2.76
C ALA A 75 0.17 -9.48 1.70
N ILE A 76 0.36 -8.24 2.11
CA ILE A 76 0.42 -7.10 1.19
C ILE A 76 1.66 -7.19 0.29
N LEU A 77 2.82 -7.46 0.86
CA LEU A 77 4.06 -7.58 0.09
C LEU A 77 3.95 -8.64 -1.00
N GLU A 78 3.43 -9.80 -0.66
CA GLU A 78 3.29 -10.90 -1.61
C GLU A 78 2.28 -10.57 -2.71
N ALA A 79 1.12 -10.03 -2.33
CA ALA A 79 0.05 -9.77 -3.28
C ALA A 79 0.30 -8.55 -4.18
N ALA A 80 0.98 -7.52 -3.66
CA ALA A 80 1.17 -6.26 -4.37
C ALA A 80 2.45 -6.22 -5.21
N SER A 81 3.39 -7.13 -4.99
CA SER A 81 4.68 -7.11 -5.67
C SER A 81 4.56 -7.55 -7.11
N THR A 82 5.18 -6.80 -8.02
CA THR A 82 5.36 -7.19 -9.43
C THR A 82 6.82 -7.47 -9.74
N GLY A 83 7.73 -7.16 -8.82
CA GLY A 83 9.17 -7.23 -9.05
C GLY A 83 9.71 -6.00 -9.76
N ASN A 84 8.89 -5.01 -10.02
CA ASN A 84 9.28 -3.77 -10.71
C ASN A 84 9.40 -2.61 -9.75
N VAL A 85 10.24 -1.66 -10.10
CA VAL A 85 10.34 -0.39 -9.36
C VAL A 85 8.99 0.32 -9.41
N GLY A 86 8.58 0.88 -8.28
CA GLY A 86 7.31 1.60 -8.19
C GLY A 86 6.13 0.75 -7.71
N ASP A 87 6.38 -0.45 -7.20
CA ASP A 87 5.32 -1.30 -6.66
C ASP A 87 4.62 -0.67 -5.45
N GLY A 88 5.32 0.16 -4.71
CA GLY A 88 4.73 0.89 -3.59
C GLY A 88 5.54 0.79 -2.32
N LYS A 89 4.91 1.23 -1.23
CA LYS A 89 5.53 1.23 0.11
C LYS A 89 4.50 0.92 1.17
N ILE A 90 4.98 0.38 2.27
CA ILE A 90 4.18 0.15 3.46
C ILE A 90 4.78 0.98 4.60
N PHE A 91 3.93 1.76 5.24
CA PHE A 91 4.31 2.53 6.43
C PHE A 91 3.59 1.95 7.63
N VAL A 92 4.31 1.84 8.74
CA VAL A 92 3.76 1.34 9.99
C VAL A 92 3.95 2.41 11.04
N SER A 93 2.90 2.72 11.77
CA SER A 93 2.94 3.65 12.88
C SER A 93 2.19 3.10 14.07
N ASP A 94 2.53 3.59 15.25
CA ASP A 94 1.82 3.25 16.47
C ASP A 94 0.52 4.03 16.55
N VAL A 95 -0.52 3.33 16.97
CA VAL A 95 -1.80 3.95 17.31
C VAL A 95 -1.88 3.99 18.83
N GLN A 96 -1.91 5.18 19.38
CA GLN A 96 -1.88 5.37 20.83
C GLN A 96 -3.19 4.91 21.46
N ASP A 97 -4.30 5.21 20.82
CA ASP A 97 -5.61 4.87 21.37
C ASP A 97 -6.67 4.85 20.26
N ALA A 98 -7.75 4.13 20.53
CA ALA A 98 -8.90 4.08 19.64
C ALA A 98 -10.18 4.00 20.47
N TYR A 99 -11.15 4.82 20.11
CA TYR A 99 -12.44 4.87 20.80
C TYR A 99 -13.53 4.49 19.82
N ARG A 100 -14.41 3.61 20.24
CA ARG A 100 -15.61 3.32 19.47
C ARG A 100 -16.62 4.45 19.66
N ILE A 101 -17.18 4.93 18.57
CA ILE A 101 -18.25 5.91 18.62
C ILE A 101 -19.49 5.28 19.22
N ARG A 102 -19.68 3.98 18.93
CA ARG A 102 -20.77 3.18 19.47
C ARG A 102 -20.23 1.90 20.07
N THR A 103 -20.63 1.62 21.28
CA THR A 103 -20.27 0.38 21.97
C THR A 103 -21.22 -0.77 21.65
#